data_a4ab389bcf9e2f2aca20044239f60fd3
#
_entry.id   a4ab389bcf9e2f2aca20044239f60fd3
#
_cell.length_a   1.000
_cell.length_b   1.000
_cell.length_c   1.000
_cell.angle_alpha   90.00
_cell.angle_beta   90.00
_cell.angle_gamma   90.00
#
_symmetry.space_group_name_H-M   'P 1'
#
loop_
_entity.id
_entity.type
_entity.pdbx_description
1 polymer ?
#
loop_
_entity_poly.entity_id
_entity_poly.type
_entity_poly.pdbx_seq_one_letter_code
_entity_poly.pdbx_strand_id
1 'polypeptide(L)'
;SSGEEKMYLYRDFELSSCVLRIIPYVGIDYEHYCMKGVKAILHGTYHSSTMAVTPYKDDESKRYTSQAILSLKKRCDECEPPIPLFLEHCHRDAYNYISTGIILKCGAIPVWTMTSEMTYVKLLVGCALGYEGEELKEFMNREINDEFVYRD
;
A
#
# COMPACT_ATOMS: atom_id res chain seq x y z
N SER A 1 28.93 17.19 -12.16
CA SER A 1 29.13 18.29 -11.22
C SER A 1 28.36 18.08 -9.92
N SER A 2 28.79 18.72 -8.87
CA SER A 2 28.14 18.61 -7.57
C SER A 2 26.69 19.09 -7.55
N GLY A 3 26.30 19.98 -8.47
CA GLY A 3 24.94 20.48 -8.60
C GLY A 3 23.96 19.46 -9.17
N GLU A 4 24.40 18.71 -10.18
CA GLU A 4 23.59 17.65 -10.78
C GLU A 4 23.43 16.47 -9.82
N GLU A 5 24.50 16.06 -9.15
CA GLU A 5 24.45 15.01 -8.13
C GLU A 5 23.49 15.36 -7.00
N LYS A 6 23.51 16.60 -6.53
CA LYS A 6 22.58 17.07 -5.49
C LYS A 6 21.12 17.03 -5.96
N MET A 7 20.87 17.37 -7.23
CA MET A 7 19.51 17.32 -7.79
C MET A 7 18.99 15.90 -7.89
N TYR A 8 19.83 14.94 -8.30
CA TYR A 8 19.44 13.54 -8.36
C TYR A 8 19.13 12.97 -6.97
N LEU A 9 20.01 13.21 -6.00
CA LEU A 9 19.78 12.77 -4.63
C LEU A 9 18.50 13.37 -4.04
N TYR A 10 18.21 14.62 -4.33
CA TYR A 10 17.01 15.30 -3.87
C TYR A 10 15.75 14.71 -4.51
N ARG A 11 15.77 14.42 -5.81
CA ARG A 11 14.66 13.77 -6.51
C ARG A 11 14.38 12.38 -5.96
N ASP A 12 15.41 11.56 -5.78
CA ASP A 12 15.27 10.22 -5.23
C ASP A 12 14.67 10.26 -3.83
N PHE A 13 15.06 11.21 -3.02
CA PHE A 13 14.49 11.39 -1.70
C PHE A 13 13.01 11.78 -1.75
N GLU A 14 12.63 12.71 -2.62
CA GLU A 14 11.23 13.13 -2.79
C GLU A 14 10.37 11.99 -3.31
N LEU A 15 10.84 11.24 -4.31
CA LEU A 15 10.12 10.11 -4.87
C LEU A 15 9.89 9.03 -3.81
N SER A 16 10.91 8.71 -3.01
CA SER A 16 10.77 7.71 -1.96
C SER A 16 9.74 8.11 -0.90
N SER A 17 9.53 9.41 -0.67
CA SER A 17 8.54 9.91 0.28
C SER A 17 7.10 9.85 -0.26
N CYS A 18 6.91 9.67 -1.57
CA CYS A 18 5.58 9.55 -2.17
C CYS A 18 4.92 8.19 -1.92
N VAL A 19 5.71 7.17 -1.62
CA VAL A 19 5.20 5.83 -1.33
C VAL A 19 5.51 5.48 0.12
N LEU A 20 4.45 5.29 0.90
CA LEU A 20 4.58 4.87 2.29
C LEU A 20 4.54 3.33 2.34
N ARG A 21 5.66 2.72 2.71
CA ARG A 21 5.74 1.27 2.90
C ARG A 21 5.59 0.94 4.38
N ILE A 22 4.59 0.13 4.70
CA ILE A 22 4.28 -0.24 6.07
C ILE A 22 4.51 -1.74 6.25
N ILE A 23 5.38 -2.09 7.20
CA ILE A 23 5.60 -3.47 7.62
C ILE A 23 4.81 -3.67 8.92
N PRO A 24 3.76 -4.51 8.92
CA PRO A 24 2.92 -4.68 10.11
C PRO A 24 3.66 -5.38 11.24
N TYR A 25 3.34 -5.01 12.45
CA TYR A 25 3.86 -5.62 13.66
C TYR A 25 2.78 -5.56 14.75
N VAL A 26 2.91 -6.42 15.75
CA VAL A 26 1.98 -6.43 16.88
C VAL A 26 2.09 -5.10 17.64
N GLY A 27 0.98 -4.42 17.82
CA GLY A 27 0.94 -3.11 18.48
C GLY A 27 1.09 -1.92 17.54
N ILE A 28 1.08 -2.16 16.21
CA ILE A 28 1.12 -1.06 15.25
C ILE A 28 -0.02 -0.08 15.49
N ASP A 29 0.29 1.21 15.38
CA ASP A 29 -0.68 2.28 15.50
C ASP A 29 -0.59 3.18 14.26
N TYR A 30 -1.66 3.19 13.47
CA TYR A 30 -1.68 3.90 12.18
C TYR A 30 -1.75 5.43 12.34
N GLU A 31 -2.07 5.94 13.52
CA GLU A 31 -1.99 7.38 13.79
C GLU A 31 -0.57 7.92 13.79
N HIS A 32 0.43 7.05 13.98
CA HIS A 32 1.83 7.46 13.91
C HIS A 32 2.31 7.80 12.49
N TYR A 33 1.53 7.47 11.46
CA TYR A 33 1.91 7.71 10.08
C TYR A 33 1.30 9.01 9.55
N CYS A 34 2.18 9.85 8.98
CA CYS A 34 1.77 11.09 8.33
C CYS A 34 1.45 10.82 6.86
N MET A 35 0.30 11.29 6.40
CA MET A 35 -0.16 11.08 5.02
C MET A 35 0.24 12.22 4.07
N LYS A 36 0.93 13.24 4.58
CA LYS A 36 1.31 14.41 3.78
C LYS A 36 2.27 14.01 2.66
N GLY A 37 1.89 14.30 1.42
CA GLY A 37 2.72 14.00 0.25
C GLY A 37 2.67 12.54 -0.19
N VAL A 38 1.96 11.68 0.52
CA VAL A 38 1.83 10.26 0.18
C VAL A 38 0.87 10.10 -0.99
N LYS A 39 1.31 9.38 -2.03
CA LYS A 39 0.51 9.07 -3.23
C LYS A 39 0.06 7.63 -3.28
N ALA A 40 0.73 6.75 -2.57
CA ALA A 40 0.38 5.34 -2.47
C ALA A 40 0.88 4.76 -1.15
N ILE A 41 0.17 3.74 -0.65
CA ILE A 41 0.62 2.96 0.49
C ILE A 41 0.82 1.51 0.03
N LEU A 42 1.96 0.94 0.38
CA LEU A 42 2.25 -0.47 0.19
C LEU A 42 2.35 -1.13 1.56
N HIS A 43 1.35 -1.91 1.90
CA HIS A 43 1.21 -2.50 3.23
C HIS A 43 1.52 -3.99 3.18
N GLY A 44 2.40 -4.43 4.06
CA GLY A 44 2.75 -5.84 4.19
C GLY A 44 1.64 -6.66 4.85
N THR A 45 1.79 -7.96 4.79
CA THR A 45 0.91 -8.91 5.44
C THR A 45 1.71 -9.75 6.44
N TYR A 46 1.02 -10.38 7.38
CA TYR A 46 1.65 -11.38 8.24
C TYR A 46 1.93 -12.67 7.45
N HIS A 47 2.69 -13.60 8.04
CA HIS A 47 3.10 -14.85 7.39
C HIS A 47 1.97 -15.63 6.73
N SER A 48 0.75 -15.54 7.24
CA SER A 48 -0.43 -16.21 6.70
C SER A 48 -1.23 -15.34 5.72
N SER A 49 -0.64 -14.30 5.17
CA SER A 49 -1.32 -13.29 4.36
C SER A 49 -2.48 -12.59 5.09
N THR A 50 -2.45 -12.60 6.41
CA THR A 50 -3.42 -11.90 7.25
C THR A 50 -2.86 -10.57 7.73
N MET A 51 -3.73 -9.73 8.26
CA MET A 51 -3.36 -8.43 8.82
C MET A 51 -4.31 -8.07 9.95
N ALA A 52 -3.87 -7.16 10.81
CA ALA A 52 -4.71 -6.71 11.91
C ALA A 52 -5.84 -5.82 11.38
N VAL A 53 -7.00 -6.41 11.15
CA VAL A 53 -8.22 -5.65 10.80
C VAL A 53 -8.77 -5.00 12.06
N THR A 54 -8.81 -5.78 13.14
CA THR A 54 -9.22 -5.33 14.46
C THR A 54 -8.66 -6.30 15.50
N PRO A 55 -8.22 -5.82 16.66
CA PRO A 55 -7.86 -6.72 17.74
C PRO A 55 -9.05 -7.50 18.32
N TYR A 56 -10.28 -7.09 18.00
CA TYR A 56 -11.52 -7.68 18.51
C TYR A 56 -12.44 -7.99 17.35
N LYS A 57 -12.35 -9.22 16.80
CA LYS A 57 -13.06 -9.64 15.58
C LYS A 57 -14.58 -9.50 15.67
N ASP A 58 -15.14 -9.64 16.87
CA ASP A 58 -16.58 -9.70 17.09
C ASP A 58 -17.22 -8.35 17.39
N ASP A 59 -16.42 -7.28 17.46
CA ASP A 59 -16.90 -5.95 17.79
C ASP A 59 -16.65 -4.97 16.64
N GLU A 60 -17.71 -4.71 15.86
CA GLU A 60 -17.64 -3.79 14.73
C GLU A 60 -17.23 -2.38 15.11
N SER A 61 -17.56 -1.93 16.32
CA SER A 61 -17.20 -0.60 16.78
C SER A 61 -15.70 -0.38 16.88
N LYS A 62 -14.92 -1.46 17.02
CA LYS A 62 -13.47 -1.42 17.15
C LYS A 62 -12.72 -1.58 15.83
N ARG A 63 -13.43 -1.78 14.72
CA ARG A 63 -12.79 -1.93 13.39
C ARG A 63 -12.04 -0.70 12.92
N TYR A 64 -12.39 0.46 13.46
CA TYR A 64 -11.78 1.74 13.08
C TYR A 64 -10.91 2.33 14.17
N THR A 65 -10.47 1.50 15.14
CA THR A 65 -9.47 1.97 16.11
C THR A 65 -8.13 2.22 15.38
N SER A 66 -7.28 3.04 15.96
CA SER A 66 -6.00 3.42 15.35
C SER A 66 -5.06 2.23 15.08
N GLN A 67 -5.30 1.08 15.72
CA GLN A 67 -4.54 -0.16 15.51
C GLN A 67 -5.11 -1.03 14.40
N ALA A 68 -6.24 -0.68 13.84
CA ALA A 68 -6.88 -1.45 12.77
C ALA A 68 -6.55 -0.87 11.39
N ILE A 69 -6.24 -1.73 10.43
CA ILE A 69 -5.92 -1.30 9.06
C ILE A 69 -7.11 -0.56 8.40
N LEU A 70 -8.34 -0.83 8.84
CA LEU A 70 -9.51 -0.12 8.35
C LEU A 70 -9.46 1.37 8.66
N SER A 71 -8.85 1.76 9.78
CA SER A 71 -8.66 3.19 10.10
C SER A 71 -7.73 3.86 9.12
N LEU A 72 -6.67 3.17 8.70
CA LEU A 72 -5.75 3.64 7.67
C LEU A 72 -6.46 3.79 6.33
N LYS A 73 -7.23 2.78 5.93
CA LYS A 73 -7.99 2.80 4.67
C LYS A 73 -8.98 3.96 4.64
N LYS A 74 -9.66 4.21 5.76
CA LYS A 74 -10.58 5.36 5.87
C LYS A 74 -9.85 6.68 5.65
N ARG A 75 -8.68 6.86 6.26
CA ARG A 75 -7.87 8.06 6.08
C ARG A 75 -7.40 8.21 4.62
N CYS A 76 -7.06 7.11 3.96
CA CYS A 76 -6.71 7.11 2.55
C CYS A 76 -7.88 7.60 1.68
N ASP A 77 -9.08 7.13 1.97
CA ASP A 77 -10.29 7.48 1.22
C ASP A 77 -10.71 8.94 1.42
N GLU A 78 -10.36 9.53 2.55
CA GLU A 78 -10.65 10.93 2.89
C GLU A 78 -9.67 11.91 2.23
N CYS A 79 -8.56 11.42 1.67
CA CYS A 79 -7.61 12.27 0.94
C CYS A 79 -8.15 12.65 -0.44
N GLU A 80 -7.64 13.74 -0.99
CA GLU A 80 -8.04 14.23 -2.31
C GLU A 80 -6.81 14.37 -3.22
N PRO A 81 -6.62 13.52 -4.25
CA PRO A 81 -7.46 12.34 -4.53
C PRO A 81 -7.25 11.24 -3.50
N PRO A 82 -8.17 10.27 -3.41
CA PRO A 82 -7.98 9.13 -2.50
C PRO A 82 -6.67 8.38 -2.77
N ILE A 83 -5.99 8.00 -1.69
CA ILE A 83 -4.71 7.31 -1.78
C ILE A 83 -4.97 5.81 -1.94
N PRO A 84 -4.46 5.15 -3.02
CA PRO A 84 -4.60 3.71 -3.15
C PRO A 84 -3.76 2.97 -2.09
N LEU A 85 -4.38 1.96 -1.50
CA LEU A 85 -3.75 1.08 -0.51
C LEU A 85 -3.52 -0.28 -1.15
N PHE A 86 -2.26 -0.64 -1.37
CA PHE A 86 -1.84 -1.92 -1.94
C PHE A 86 -1.40 -2.87 -0.84
N LEU A 87 -1.77 -4.15 -0.99
CA LEU A 87 -1.37 -5.21 -0.07
C LEU A 87 -0.35 -6.09 -0.76
N GLU A 88 0.87 -6.15 -0.21
CA GLU A 88 1.94 -6.98 -0.76
C GLU A 88 1.84 -8.43 -0.29
N HIS A 89 2.39 -9.35 -1.09
CA HIS A 89 2.41 -10.80 -0.81
C HIS A 89 1.04 -11.41 -0.53
N CYS A 90 0.03 -10.92 -1.22
CA CYS A 90 -1.31 -11.44 -1.03
C CYS A 90 -1.49 -12.73 -1.83
N HIS A 91 -1.65 -13.86 -1.14
CA HIS A 91 -2.00 -15.11 -1.78
C HIS A 91 -3.47 -15.11 -2.19
N ARG A 92 -3.81 -15.81 -3.27
CA ARG A 92 -5.21 -15.92 -3.71
C ARG A 92 -6.12 -16.49 -2.63
N ASP A 93 -5.57 -17.39 -1.80
CA ASP A 93 -6.30 -17.95 -0.67
C ASP A 93 -6.58 -16.95 0.46
N ALA A 94 -5.97 -15.76 0.40
CA ALA A 94 -6.16 -14.73 1.40
C ALA A 94 -7.62 -14.27 1.52
N TYR A 95 -8.40 -14.40 0.45
CA TYR A 95 -9.85 -14.10 0.50
C TYR A 95 -10.63 -14.99 1.48
N ASN A 96 -10.08 -16.16 1.81
CA ASN A 96 -10.70 -17.08 2.74
C ASN A 96 -10.51 -16.66 4.20
N TYR A 97 -9.57 -15.74 4.46
CA TYR A 97 -9.35 -15.19 5.79
C TYR A 97 -10.28 -14.00 6.01
N ILE A 98 -11.05 -14.04 7.08
CA ILE A 98 -12.03 -12.97 7.41
C ILE A 98 -11.36 -11.60 7.46
N SER A 99 -10.20 -11.52 8.11
CA SER A 99 -9.46 -10.25 8.26
C SER A 99 -9.06 -9.64 6.92
N THR A 100 -8.52 -10.46 6.01
CA THR A 100 -8.12 -10.01 4.67
C THR A 100 -9.34 -9.72 3.80
N GLY A 101 -10.38 -10.56 3.89
CA GLY A 101 -11.62 -10.36 3.13
C GLY A 101 -12.28 -9.03 3.43
N ILE A 102 -12.29 -8.58 4.68
CA ILE A 102 -12.88 -7.30 5.07
C ILE A 102 -12.14 -6.13 4.41
N ILE A 103 -10.81 -6.13 4.47
CA ILE A 103 -10.04 -5.01 3.91
C ILE A 103 -10.10 -4.97 2.37
N LEU A 104 -10.17 -6.13 1.72
CA LEU A 104 -10.35 -6.21 0.27
C LEU A 104 -11.71 -5.70 -0.17
N LYS A 105 -12.77 -6.01 0.58
CA LYS A 105 -14.11 -5.46 0.32
C LYS A 105 -14.17 -3.95 0.48
N CYS A 106 -13.31 -3.38 1.31
CA CYS A 106 -13.20 -1.93 1.49
C CYS A 106 -12.38 -1.25 0.39
N GLY A 107 -11.84 -2.01 -0.57
CA GLY A 107 -11.18 -1.46 -1.74
C GLY A 107 -9.65 -1.47 -1.69
N ALA A 108 -9.04 -2.14 -0.71
CA ALA A 108 -7.59 -2.38 -0.75
C ALA A 108 -7.25 -3.27 -1.94
N ILE A 109 -6.09 -3.05 -2.54
CA ILE A 109 -5.71 -3.68 -3.80
C ILE A 109 -4.65 -4.75 -3.52
N PRO A 110 -4.99 -6.05 -3.69
CA PRO A 110 -4.01 -7.10 -3.47
C PRO A 110 -3.02 -7.17 -4.62
N VAL A 111 -1.76 -7.45 -4.30
CA VAL A 111 -0.71 -7.67 -5.28
C VAL A 111 -0.23 -9.11 -5.18
N TRP A 112 -0.60 -9.94 -6.15
CA TRP A 112 -0.22 -11.35 -6.20
C TRP A 112 0.60 -11.75 -7.41
N THR A 113 0.85 -10.82 -8.34
CA THR A 113 1.60 -11.08 -9.58
C THR A 113 3.01 -10.47 -9.57
N MET A 114 3.32 -9.66 -8.57
CA MET A 114 4.63 -9.01 -8.45
C MET A 114 5.23 -9.25 -7.08
N THR A 115 6.56 -9.24 -7.00
CA THR A 115 7.26 -9.22 -5.72
C THR A 115 7.02 -7.86 -5.03
N SER A 116 7.28 -7.79 -3.74
CA SER A 116 7.16 -6.54 -2.97
C SER A 116 8.10 -5.47 -3.49
N GLU A 117 9.33 -5.84 -3.82
CA GLU A 117 10.34 -4.94 -4.34
C GLU A 117 9.94 -4.38 -5.69
N MET A 118 9.44 -5.22 -6.60
CA MET A 118 8.96 -4.78 -7.90
C MET A 118 7.74 -3.88 -7.78
N THR A 119 6.82 -4.21 -6.87
CA THR A 119 5.65 -3.37 -6.58
C THR A 119 6.08 -1.99 -6.11
N TYR A 120 7.02 -1.95 -5.18
CA TYR A 120 7.54 -0.69 -4.65
C TYR A 120 8.18 0.16 -5.74
N VAL A 121 9.06 -0.44 -6.56
CA VAL A 121 9.73 0.27 -7.65
C VAL A 121 8.72 0.80 -8.66
N LYS A 122 7.74 -0.03 -9.04
CA LYS A 122 6.69 0.38 -9.99
C LYS A 122 5.86 1.54 -9.45
N LEU A 123 5.53 1.53 -8.17
CA LEU A 123 4.85 2.66 -7.51
C LEU A 123 5.68 3.93 -7.57
N LEU A 124 6.99 3.84 -7.32
CA LEU A 124 7.88 4.99 -7.44
C LEU A 124 7.91 5.53 -8.87
N VAL A 125 7.96 4.66 -9.86
CA VAL A 125 7.93 5.05 -11.29
C VAL A 125 6.61 5.76 -11.61
N GLY A 126 5.48 5.21 -11.16
CA GLY A 126 4.18 5.83 -11.34
C GLY A 126 4.10 7.24 -10.75
N CYS A 127 4.63 7.40 -9.54
CA CYS A 127 4.72 8.71 -8.89
C CYS A 127 5.62 9.68 -9.66
N ALA A 128 6.75 9.20 -10.18
CA ALA A 128 7.68 10.00 -10.99
C ALA A 128 7.01 10.49 -12.29
N LEU A 129 6.12 9.69 -12.85
CA LEU A 129 5.35 10.05 -14.04
C LEU A 129 4.18 11.00 -13.72
N GLY A 130 3.95 11.30 -12.44
CA GLY A 130 2.89 12.20 -12.01
C GLY A 130 1.53 11.54 -11.81
N TYR A 131 1.48 10.21 -11.81
CA TYR A 131 0.22 9.49 -11.59
C TYR A 131 -0.18 9.51 -10.13
N GLU A 132 -1.48 9.67 -9.88
CA GLU A 132 -2.07 9.58 -8.55
C GLU A 132 -3.51 9.06 -8.66
N GLY A 133 -4.09 8.60 -7.57
CA GLY A 133 -5.48 8.12 -7.54
C GLY A 133 -5.73 6.99 -8.54
N GLU A 134 -6.81 7.12 -9.32
CA GLU A 134 -7.20 6.10 -10.29
C GLU A 134 -6.16 5.89 -11.39
N GLU A 135 -5.47 6.94 -11.83
CA GLU A 135 -4.40 6.80 -12.83
C GLU A 135 -3.26 5.92 -12.33
N LEU A 136 -2.91 6.04 -11.05
CA LEU A 136 -1.88 5.20 -10.44
C LEU A 136 -2.34 3.75 -10.34
N LYS A 137 -3.61 3.51 -10.00
CA LYS A 137 -4.17 2.15 -9.99
C LYS A 137 -4.12 1.51 -11.37
N GLU A 138 -4.51 2.25 -12.41
CA GLU A 138 -4.45 1.77 -13.80
C GLU A 138 -3.03 1.46 -14.22
N PHE A 139 -2.09 2.33 -13.89
CA PHE A 139 -0.67 2.13 -14.16
C PHE A 139 -0.17 0.84 -13.51
N MET A 140 -0.54 0.58 -12.27
CA MET A 140 -0.13 -0.62 -11.54
C MET A 140 -0.70 -1.91 -12.14
N ASN A 141 -1.84 -1.84 -12.83
CA ASN A 141 -2.45 -2.99 -13.49
C ASN A 141 -1.85 -3.32 -14.85
N ARG A 142 -1.01 -2.45 -15.43
CA ARG A 142 -0.39 -2.69 -16.74
C ARG A 142 0.90 -3.49 -16.59
N GLU A 143 1.12 -4.45 -17.48
CA GLU A 143 2.39 -5.14 -17.60
C GLU A 143 3.41 -4.20 -18.26
N ILE A 144 4.55 -4.03 -17.61
CA ILE A 144 5.64 -3.23 -18.13
C ILE A 144 6.93 -4.01 -17.95
N ASN A 145 7.63 -4.29 -19.04
CA ASN A 145 8.96 -4.94 -19.04
C ASN A 145 8.99 -6.29 -18.28
N ASP A 146 7.97 -7.12 -18.45
CA ASP A 146 7.88 -8.46 -17.84
C ASP A 146 8.02 -8.46 -16.32
N GLU A 147 7.57 -7.39 -15.68
CA GLU A 147 7.68 -7.24 -14.21
C GLU A 147 6.74 -8.15 -13.44
N PHE A 148 5.69 -8.66 -14.08
CA PHE A 148 4.74 -9.56 -13.43
C PHE A 148 5.32 -10.97 -13.31
N VAL A 149 5.15 -11.56 -12.13
CA VAL A 149 5.50 -12.95 -11.89
C VAL A 149 4.26 -13.79 -12.13
N TYR A 150 4.28 -14.59 -13.20
CA TYR A 150 3.17 -15.50 -13.51
C TYR A 150 3.21 -16.68 -12.56
N ARG A 151 2.14 -16.87 -11.82
CA ARG A 151 1.98 -18.00 -10.91
C ARG A 151 0.72 -18.77 -11.30
N ASP A 152 0.88 -20.05 -11.41
CA ASP A 152 -0.21 -20.97 -11.67
C ASP A 152 -1.16 -21.10 -10.47
#